data_170dc0bfeb07271f3f9f8c8fc550b82a
#
_entry.id   170dc0bfeb07271f3f9f8c8fc550b82a
#
_cell.length_a   1.000
_cell.length_b   1.000
_cell.length_c   1.000
_cell.angle_alpha   90.00
_cell.angle_beta   90.00
_cell.angle_gamma   90.00
#
_symmetry.space_group_name_H-M   'P 1'
#
loop_
_entity.id
_entity.type
_entity.pdbx_description
1 polymer ?
#
loop_
_entity_poly.entity_id
_entity_poly.type
_entity_poly.pdbx_seq_one_letter_code
_entity_poly.pdbx_strand_id
1 'polypeptide(L)' 'MTEKNILNQSYITAKDLMIIIPKLSYIRALQYIEDIRNEMKEKHYFVPEGRTKVALTKLVKKKFGL' A
#
# COMPACT_ATOMS: atom_id res chain seq x y z
N MET A 1 -0.36 14.84 -5.01
CA MET A 1 -1.63 14.07 -4.89
C MET A 1 -2.25 14.30 -3.54
N THR A 2 -3.57 14.33 -3.49
CA THR A 2 -4.28 14.41 -2.22
C THR A 2 -4.51 12.99 -1.69
N GLU A 3 -4.72 12.87 -0.39
CA GLU A 3 -5.05 11.61 0.26
C GLU A 3 -6.24 10.91 -0.40
N LYS A 4 -7.27 11.68 -0.71
CA LYS A 4 -8.48 11.15 -1.36
C LYS A 4 -8.18 10.53 -2.72
N ASN A 5 -7.33 11.17 -3.51
CA ASN A 5 -6.95 10.63 -4.83
C ASN A 5 -6.16 9.34 -4.71
N ILE A 6 -5.29 9.27 -3.71
CA ILE A 6 -4.49 8.07 -3.45
C ILE A 6 -5.39 6.89 -3.09
N LEU A 7 -6.37 7.11 -2.22
CA LEU A 7 -7.28 6.05 -1.78
C LEU A 7 -8.24 5.58 -2.88
N ASN A 8 -8.36 6.33 -3.97
CA ASN A 8 -9.16 5.93 -5.12
C ASN A 8 -8.38 5.11 -6.14
N GLN A 9 -7.07 4.98 -5.97
CA GLN A 9 -6.25 4.16 -6.85
C GLN A 9 -6.42 2.67 -6.50
N SER A 10 -6.26 1.81 -7.51
CA SER A 10 -6.33 0.36 -7.27
C SER A 10 -5.16 -0.13 -6.45
N TYR A 11 -3.98 0.46 -6.66
CA TYR A 11 -2.75 0.12 -5.94
C TYR A 11 -2.08 1.38 -5.44
N ILE A 12 -1.35 1.26 -4.34
CA ILE A 12 -0.58 2.38 -3.78
C ILE A 12 0.84 1.94 -3.48
N THR A 13 1.74 2.92 -3.45
CA THR A 13 3.15 2.71 -3.14
C THR A 13 3.46 3.08 -1.70
N ALA A 14 4.71 2.81 -1.26
CA ALA A 14 5.16 3.25 0.06
C ALA A 14 5.12 4.78 0.18
N LYS A 15 5.47 5.51 -0.88
CA LYS A 15 5.42 6.97 -0.87
C LYS A 15 3.99 7.47 -0.69
N ASP A 16 3.04 6.83 -1.37
CA ASP A 16 1.61 7.15 -1.21
C ASP A 16 1.17 6.92 0.24
N LEU A 17 1.62 5.84 0.84
CA LEU A 17 1.29 5.51 2.22
C LEU A 17 1.82 6.58 3.19
N MET A 18 3.00 7.14 2.92
CA MET A 18 3.57 8.22 3.72
C MET A 18 2.74 9.52 3.62
N ILE A 19 2.08 9.73 2.49
CA ILE A 19 1.18 10.88 2.33
C ILE A 19 -0.09 10.69 3.15
N ILE A 20 -0.63 9.47 3.16
CA ILE A 20 -1.83 9.14 3.94
C ILE A 20 -1.55 9.17 5.43
N ILE A 21 -0.37 8.68 5.82
CA ILE A 21 0.04 8.62 7.22
C ILE A 21 1.34 9.42 7.37
N PRO A 22 1.25 10.73 7.63
CA PRO A 22 2.44 11.61 7.59
C PRO A 22 3.56 11.28 8.56
N LYS A 23 3.24 10.60 9.67
CA LYS A 23 4.26 10.23 10.67
C LYS A 23 4.98 8.93 10.34
N LEU A 24 4.59 8.27 9.27
CA LEU A 24 5.17 6.98 8.91
C LEU A 24 6.48 7.18 8.17
N SER A 25 7.54 6.48 8.60
CA SER A 25 8.82 6.54 7.91
C SER A 25 8.76 5.71 6.62
N TYR A 26 9.66 6.01 5.67
CA TYR A 26 9.72 5.28 4.41
C TYR A 26 9.99 3.79 4.64
N ILE A 27 10.91 3.47 5.55
CA ILE A 27 11.27 2.08 5.86
C ILE A 27 10.05 1.32 6.38
N ARG A 28 9.30 1.92 7.28
CA ARG A 28 8.09 1.31 7.80
C ARG A 28 7.00 1.18 6.74
N ALA A 29 6.87 2.20 5.88
CA ALA A 29 5.93 2.15 4.78
C ALA A 29 6.23 0.97 3.86
N LEU A 30 7.51 0.77 3.53
CA LEU A 30 7.93 -0.38 2.72
C LEU A 30 7.60 -1.71 3.40
N GLN A 31 7.82 -1.81 4.71
CA GLN A 31 7.50 -3.03 5.45
C GLN A 31 6.00 -3.35 5.39
N TYR A 32 5.16 -2.34 5.57
CA TYR A 32 3.70 -2.53 5.46
C TYR A 32 3.29 -2.94 4.05
N ILE A 33 3.88 -2.31 3.04
CA ILE A 33 3.60 -2.68 1.65
C ILE A 33 3.99 -4.14 1.40
N GLU A 34 5.16 -4.57 1.89
CA GLU A 34 5.60 -5.95 1.74
C GLU A 34 4.69 -6.95 2.46
N ASP A 35 4.26 -6.61 3.67
CA ASP A 35 3.34 -7.45 4.43
C ASP A 35 2.03 -7.64 3.68
N ILE A 36 1.51 -6.57 3.10
CA ILE A 36 0.27 -6.63 2.33
C ILE A 36 0.48 -7.43 1.04
N ARG A 37 1.63 -7.29 0.38
CA ARG A 37 1.95 -8.08 -0.81
C ARG A 37 2.00 -9.57 -0.49
N ASN A 38 2.56 -9.94 0.67
CA ASN A 38 2.58 -11.33 1.11
C ASN A 38 1.17 -11.85 1.36
N GLU A 39 0.32 -11.04 1.97
CA GLU A 39 -1.09 -11.38 2.15
C GLU A 39 -1.80 -11.57 0.82
N MET A 40 -1.52 -10.72 -0.15
CA MET A 40 -2.08 -10.84 -1.49
C MET A 40 -1.68 -12.18 -2.13
N LYS A 41 -0.43 -12.59 -1.96
CA LYS A 41 0.05 -13.88 -2.47
C LYS A 41 -0.68 -15.04 -1.81
N GLU A 42 -0.85 -14.97 -0.50
CA GLU A 42 -1.57 -16.02 0.24
C GLU A 42 -3.02 -16.15 -0.22
N LYS A 43 -3.65 -15.04 -0.54
CA LYS A 43 -5.04 -15.01 -1.01
C LYS A 43 -5.17 -15.18 -2.52
N HIS A 44 -4.06 -15.43 -3.20
CA HIS A 44 -4.03 -15.62 -4.66
C HIS A 44 -4.47 -14.39 -5.44
N TYR A 45 -4.27 -13.20 -4.87
CA TYR A 45 -4.48 -11.96 -5.61
C TYR A 45 -3.30 -11.71 -6.54
N PHE A 46 -3.56 -10.97 -7.62
CA PHE A 46 -2.49 -10.54 -8.53
C PHE A 46 -1.57 -9.56 -7.81
N VAL A 47 -0.27 -9.85 -7.82
CA VAL A 47 0.75 -9.01 -7.21
C VAL A 47 1.58 -8.40 -8.34
N PRO A 48 1.36 -7.10 -8.67
CA PRO A 48 2.14 -6.48 -9.74
C PRO A 48 3.63 -6.46 -9.40
N GLU A 49 4.46 -6.75 -10.38
CA GLU A 49 5.90 -6.68 -10.24
C GLU A 49 6.45 -5.54 -11.08
N GLY A 50 7.49 -4.89 -10.57
CA GLY A 50 8.11 -3.77 -11.23
C GLY A 50 9.12 -3.12 -10.30
N ARG A 51 9.68 -1.98 -10.75
CA ARG A 51 10.67 -1.25 -9.96
C ARG A 51 10.10 -0.73 -8.65
N THR A 52 8.85 -0.33 -8.67
CA THR A 52 8.17 0.18 -7.49
C THR A 52 7.22 -0.87 -6.98
N LYS A 53 7.37 -1.25 -5.71
CA LYS A 53 6.46 -2.19 -5.07
C LYS A 53 5.15 -1.49 -4.75
N VAL A 54 4.04 -2.11 -5.12
CA VAL A 54 2.71 -1.58 -4.86
C VAL A 54 1.87 -2.61 -4.14
N ALA A 55 0.87 -2.14 -3.40
CA ALA A 55 -0.04 -3.01 -2.68
C ALA A 55 -1.48 -2.61 -3.00
N LEU A 56 -2.39 -3.56 -2.90
CA LEU A 56 -3.80 -3.33 -3.19
C LEU A 56 -4.38 -2.34 -2.18
N THR A 57 -4.91 -1.23 -2.67
CA THR A 57 -5.47 -0.18 -1.83
C THR A 57 -6.54 -0.70 -0.88
N LYS A 58 -7.37 -1.62 -1.35
CA LYS A 58 -8.42 -2.24 -0.54
C LYS A 58 -7.85 -2.89 0.73
N LEU A 59 -6.75 -3.60 0.61
CA LEU A 59 -6.12 -4.26 1.76
C LEU A 59 -5.42 -3.25 2.66
N VAL A 60 -4.85 -2.19 2.08
CA VAL A 60 -4.26 -1.11 2.86
C VAL A 60 -5.32 -0.43 3.72
N LYS A 61 -6.47 -0.11 3.14
CA LYS A 61 -7.57 0.48 3.89
C LYS A 61 -8.00 -0.40 5.05
N LYS A 62 -8.13 -1.69 4.79
CA LYS A 62 -8.54 -2.65 5.82
C LYS A 62 -7.52 -2.72 6.95
N LYS A 63 -6.22 -2.76 6.60
CA LYS A 63 -5.15 -2.88 7.58
C LYS A 63 -5.06 -1.68 8.50
N PHE A 64 -5.26 -0.48 7.97
CA PHE A 64 -5.14 0.77 8.72
C PHE A 64 -6.48 1.35 9.18
N GLY A 65 -7.58 0.69 8.84
CA GLY A 65 -8.90 1.16 9.25
C GLY A 65 -9.38 2.41 8.52
N LEU A 66 -8.94 2.57 7.29
CA LEU A 66 -9.29 3.76 6.49
C LEU A 66 -10.59 3.60 5.71
#